data_ba29a9dfeb1e497fdf014f52c5964531
#
_entry.id   ba29a9dfeb1e497fdf014f52c5964531
#
_cell.length_a   1.000
_cell.length_b   1.000
_cell.length_c   1.000
_cell.angle_alpha   90.00
_cell.angle_beta   90.00
_cell.angle_gamma   90.00
#
_symmetry.space_group_name_H-M   'P 1'
#
loop_
_entity.id
_entity.type
_entity.pdbx_description
1 polymer ?
#
loop_
_entity_poly.entity_id
_entity_poly.type
_entity_poly.pdbx_seq_one_letter_code
_entity_poly.pdbx_strand_id
1 'polypeptide(L)'
;MNMVVFRRCQAALGVAAVMALALVASLVFAAMPAAAVTLSRADAGTFLRYEHGGEQVIGVMAKDSTNNYYCIEADERVEYQLGESVKLRDDDTARRLGWLMDHYRDGTAVEHAAIAVLAHDLLDLKPDTWKSRRVSVMRDNPTLRRKVEQMWEEAGSNAPANATVTRTYAEGTRTGRVTVSVTNAQGKTIAGIRYAATLNGPAVFANGSATVTGISGAEPIVYSWKATGEGEVKASVAYDRKQVDVFAVAGGQDLVRYGGSSQVSGKAVNFSVRKEFVPTLGTAVAAKVVDAGQPVVDTVTSGVDDGDSWASGLELRASGWYFDGLGVGDLSEPVMPGADETAKEFIARLGTMGFRPSAYGEASFTAPGQRVDVRATAEPGGDAAYEAPRGGGFGTWVWAFEVEKLSDTARQYIGKDVVSGFLEYTETNSNRARVSVESTVTRSEERRVGKECRSRWSPYH
;
A
#
# COMPACT_ATOMS: atom_id res chain seq x y z
N MET A 1 -20.16 -12.63 48.07
CA MET A 1 -21.09 -12.84 46.98
C MET A 1 -21.52 -11.46 46.53
N ASN A 2 -21.33 -11.12 45.27
CA ASN A 2 -21.58 -9.83 44.63
C ASN A 2 -20.52 -8.72 44.83
N MET A 3 -19.52 -8.74 43.98
CA MET A 3 -18.86 -7.48 43.46
C MET A 3 -17.83 -7.80 42.38
N VAL A 4 -18.23 -8.25 41.21
CA VAL A 4 -17.40 -8.27 39.97
C VAL A 4 -18.34 -8.27 38.76
N VAL A 5 -19.07 -7.22 38.53
CA VAL A 5 -19.73 -6.94 37.23
C VAL A 5 -19.93 -5.41 37.09
N PHE A 6 -18.86 -4.61 37.10
CA PHE A 6 -18.98 -3.19 36.75
C PHE A 6 -17.62 -2.63 36.26
N ARG A 7 -17.07 -3.18 35.17
CA ARG A 7 -15.91 -2.54 34.50
C ARG A 7 -15.76 -2.84 33.01
N ARG A 8 -16.84 -3.07 32.28
CA ARG A 8 -16.77 -3.24 30.81
C ARG A 8 -17.73 -2.39 29.97
N CYS A 9 -18.34 -1.34 30.53
CA CYS A 9 -19.26 -0.45 29.78
C CYS A 9 -18.82 1.01 29.68
N GLN A 10 -17.59 1.38 30.03
CA GLN A 10 -17.14 2.78 29.92
C GLN A 10 -16.22 3.10 28.75
N ALA A 11 -15.82 2.12 27.94
CA ALA A 11 -14.98 2.39 26.75
C ALA A 11 -15.77 2.59 25.45
N ALA A 12 -17.06 2.25 25.41
CA ALA A 12 -17.88 2.38 24.19
C ALA A 12 -18.67 3.72 24.11
N LEU A 13 -18.75 4.47 25.20
CA LEU A 13 -19.47 5.75 25.26
C LEU A 13 -18.62 6.98 24.89
N GLY A 14 -17.29 6.83 24.88
CA GLY A 14 -16.38 7.94 24.57
C GLY A 14 -16.25 8.26 23.08
N VAL A 15 -16.42 7.28 22.20
CA VAL A 15 -16.23 7.47 20.74
C VAL A 15 -17.52 7.98 20.08
N ALA A 16 -18.69 7.61 20.62
CA ALA A 16 -19.97 8.10 20.10
C ALA A 16 -20.26 9.57 20.45
N ALA A 17 -19.71 10.07 21.57
CA ALA A 17 -19.90 11.47 22.00
C ALA A 17 -19.06 12.45 21.17
N VAL A 18 -17.88 12.06 20.68
CA VAL A 18 -17.02 12.93 19.84
C VAL A 18 -17.55 13.03 18.40
N MET A 19 -18.17 11.97 17.86
CA MET A 19 -18.81 12.04 16.54
C MET A 19 -20.15 12.81 16.58
N ALA A 20 -20.88 12.79 17.68
CA ALA A 20 -22.11 13.57 17.83
C ALA A 20 -21.84 15.07 17.99
N LEU A 21 -20.72 15.48 18.62
CA LEU A 21 -20.34 16.90 18.70
C LEU A 21 -19.83 17.46 17.37
N ALA A 22 -19.23 16.65 16.50
CA ALA A 22 -18.80 17.09 15.17
C ALA A 22 -20.01 17.25 14.21
N LEU A 23 -21.11 16.50 14.40
CA LEU A 23 -22.34 16.64 13.61
C LEU A 23 -23.23 17.78 14.08
N VAL A 24 -23.19 18.17 15.37
CA VAL A 24 -23.99 19.27 15.89
C VAL A 24 -23.34 20.64 15.65
N ALA A 25 -22.02 20.69 15.51
CA ALA A 25 -21.30 21.92 15.11
C ALA A 25 -21.55 22.31 13.64
N SER A 26 -22.05 21.39 12.81
CA SER A 26 -22.40 21.65 11.40
C SER A 26 -23.83 22.15 11.18
N LEU A 27 -24.65 22.27 12.22
CA LEU A 27 -26.09 22.58 12.12
C LEU A 27 -26.49 23.93 12.76
N VAL A 28 -25.54 24.74 13.18
CA VAL A 28 -25.83 26.10 13.67
C VAL A 28 -25.00 27.13 12.88
N PHE A 29 -24.96 27.00 11.56
CA PHE A 29 -24.91 28.21 10.74
C PHE A 29 -26.37 28.58 10.46
N ALA A 30 -26.93 29.39 11.36
CA ALA A 30 -28.10 30.16 11.05
C ALA A 30 -27.87 30.80 9.69
N ALA A 31 -28.79 30.53 8.74
CA ALA A 31 -28.85 31.26 7.48
C ALA A 31 -28.97 32.75 7.86
N MET A 32 -27.84 33.43 7.90
CA MET A 32 -27.87 34.89 7.81
C MET A 32 -28.56 35.17 6.48
N PRO A 33 -29.58 36.04 6.42
CA PRO A 33 -30.12 36.46 5.14
C PRO A 33 -28.92 36.97 4.34
N ALA A 34 -28.67 36.34 3.19
CA ALA A 34 -27.61 36.76 2.30
C ALA A 34 -27.80 38.23 2.04
N ALA A 35 -26.92 39.09 2.53
CA ALA A 35 -26.98 40.50 2.23
C ALA A 35 -26.97 40.58 0.70
N ALA A 36 -27.99 41.24 0.12
CA ALA A 36 -28.11 41.37 -1.32
C ALA A 36 -26.79 41.95 -1.87
N VAL A 37 -26.02 41.11 -2.57
CA VAL A 37 -24.73 41.52 -3.12
C VAL A 37 -25.03 42.43 -4.31
N THR A 38 -24.64 43.70 -4.19
CA THR A 38 -24.72 44.65 -5.29
C THR A 38 -23.49 44.50 -6.17
N LEU A 39 -23.70 44.18 -7.43
CA LEU A 39 -22.63 44.06 -8.42
C LEU A 39 -22.22 45.42 -9.01
N SER A 40 -20.99 45.51 -9.45
CA SER A 40 -20.51 46.61 -10.29
C SER A 40 -20.74 46.31 -11.79
N ARG A 41 -20.85 47.34 -12.58
CA ARG A 41 -20.85 47.20 -14.05
C ARG A 41 -19.52 46.61 -14.53
N ALA A 42 -19.56 45.91 -15.65
CA ALA A 42 -18.37 45.36 -16.30
C ALA A 42 -17.43 46.49 -16.80
N ASP A 43 -16.17 46.22 -16.81
CA ASP A 43 -15.14 47.15 -17.37
C ASP A 43 -15.21 47.19 -18.88
N ALA A 44 -14.90 48.34 -19.45
CA ALA A 44 -14.63 48.45 -20.87
C ALA A 44 -13.47 47.51 -21.25
N GLY A 45 -13.66 46.70 -22.30
CA GLY A 45 -12.69 45.70 -22.71
C GLY A 45 -12.99 44.26 -22.28
N THR A 46 -14.08 44.04 -21.49
CA THR A 46 -14.55 42.69 -21.11
C THR A 46 -15.82 42.28 -21.90
N PHE A 47 -16.25 43.03 -22.87
CA PHE A 47 -17.41 42.77 -23.73
C PHE A 47 -17.21 43.28 -25.18
N LEU A 48 -17.97 42.73 -26.11
CA LEU A 48 -18.05 43.21 -27.49
C LEU A 48 -19.40 43.90 -27.71
N ARG A 49 -19.46 44.84 -28.68
CA ARG A 49 -20.67 45.53 -29.09
C ARG A 49 -21.31 44.88 -30.30
N TYR A 50 -22.64 44.97 -30.44
CA TYR A 50 -23.38 44.53 -31.60
C TYR A 50 -24.68 45.34 -31.74
N GLU A 51 -25.26 45.40 -32.92
CA GLU A 51 -26.50 46.12 -33.19
C GLU A 51 -27.68 45.18 -33.27
N HIS A 52 -28.66 45.36 -32.37
CA HIS A 52 -29.94 44.65 -32.41
C HIS A 52 -31.04 45.48 -31.77
N GLY A 53 -31.75 46.28 -32.59
CA GLY A 53 -32.76 47.26 -32.11
C GLY A 53 -32.13 48.38 -31.29
N GLY A 54 -30.87 48.68 -31.50
CA GLY A 54 -29.97 49.59 -30.79
C GLY A 54 -28.71 48.90 -30.38
N GLU A 55 -27.70 49.70 -29.93
CA GLU A 55 -26.41 49.18 -29.48
C GLU A 55 -26.56 48.27 -28.23
N GLN A 56 -26.08 47.06 -28.33
CA GLN A 56 -26.07 46.04 -27.29
C GLN A 56 -24.66 45.56 -27.02
N VAL A 57 -24.43 44.84 -25.92
CA VAL A 57 -23.15 44.23 -25.55
C VAL A 57 -23.29 42.74 -25.28
N ILE A 58 -22.22 41.98 -25.51
CA ILE A 58 -22.06 40.56 -25.21
C ILE A 58 -20.72 40.32 -24.57
N GLY A 59 -20.69 39.67 -23.38
CA GLY A 59 -19.48 39.42 -22.59
C GLY A 59 -19.78 39.47 -21.11
N VAL A 60 -18.85 39.99 -20.30
CA VAL A 60 -19.10 40.26 -18.89
C VAL A 60 -20.14 41.35 -18.76
N MET A 61 -21.19 41.09 -18.00
CA MET A 61 -22.26 42.09 -17.79
C MET A 61 -22.13 42.79 -16.44
N ALA A 62 -21.66 42.04 -15.42
CA ALA A 62 -21.44 42.56 -14.08
C ALA A 62 -20.22 41.87 -13.43
N LYS A 63 -19.69 42.46 -12.38
CA LYS A 63 -18.59 41.88 -11.62
C LYS A 63 -18.70 42.18 -10.12
N ASP A 64 -18.11 41.30 -9.30
CA ASP A 64 -17.72 41.61 -7.92
C ASP A 64 -16.18 41.71 -7.84
N SER A 65 -15.62 41.68 -6.64
CA SER A 65 -14.18 41.76 -6.44
C SER A 65 -13.38 40.58 -7.01
N THR A 66 -14.03 39.47 -7.32
CA THR A 66 -13.39 38.19 -7.66
C THR A 66 -13.97 37.50 -8.89
N ASN A 67 -15.18 37.80 -9.28
CA ASN A 67 -15.91 37.06 -10.31
C ASN A 67 -16.49 37.95 -11.39
N ASN A 68 -16.49 37.42 -12.60
CA ASN A 68 -17.24 37.92 -13.75
C ASN A 68 -18.60 37.24 -13.84
N TYR A 69 -19.65 37.98 -14.12
CA TYR A 69 -21.02 37.51 -14.26
C TYR A 69 -21.48 37.69 -15.73
N TYR A 70 -22.14 36.66 -16.25
CA TYR A 70 -22.65 36.60 -17.60
C TYR A 70 -24.16 36.44 -17.57
N CYS A 71 -24.88 37.10 -18.45
CA CYS A 71 -26.33 36.95 -18.60
C CYS A 71 -26.69 35.63 -19.26
N ILE A 72 -27.87 35.10 -18.95
CA ILE A 72 -28.43 33.89 -19.57
C ILE A 72 -29.88 34.04 -20.05
N GLU A 73 -30.45 35.24 -20.01
CA GLU A 73 -31.74 35.56 -20.56
C GLU A 73 -31.68 36.77 -21.48
N ALA A 74 -31.86 36.55 -22.78
CA ALA A 74 -31.61 37.56 -23.78
C ALA A 74 -32.64 38.68 -23.90
N ASP A 75 -33.86 38.50 -23.37
CA ASP A 75 -34.98 39.44 -23.47
C ASP A 75 -35.21 40.30 -22.23
N GLU A 76 -34.47 40.01 -21.14
CA GLU A 76 -34.59 40.74 -19.89
C GLU A 76 -33.53 41.84 -19.78
N ARG A 77 -33.77 42.84 -18.95
CA ARG A 77 -32.81 43.92 -18.66
C ARG A 77 -31.76 43.42 -17.63
N VAL A 78 -30.60 44.06 -17.63
CA VAL A 78 -29.55 43.77 -16.64
C VAL A 78 -29.90 44.45 -15.32
N GLU A 79 -29.96 43.68 -14.25
CA GLU A 79 -30.04 44.17 -12.86
C GLU A 79 -28.80 43.77 -12.08
N TYR A 80 -28.43 44.54 -11.05
CA TYR A 80 -27.16 44.39 -10.36
C TYR A 80 -27.34 43.88 -8.90
N GLN A 81 -28.54 43.50 -8.51
CA GLN A 81 -28.84 42.92 -7.20
C GLN A 81 -29.05 41.43 -7.35
N LEU A 82 -28.17 40.66 -6.78
CA LEU A 82 -28.24 39.20 -6.82
C LEU A 82 -29.28 38.68 -5.83
N GLY A 83 -30.11 37.74 -6.29
CA GLY A 83 -30.92 36.87 -5.46
C GLY A 83 -30.13 35.64 -4.96
N GLU A 84 -30.88 34.59 -4.62
CA GLU A 84 -30.27 33.31 -4.24
C GLU A 84 -29.58 32.64 -5.40
N SER A 85 -28.50 31.93 -5.13
CA SER A 85 -27.79 31.13 -6.12
C SER A 85 -28.08 29.66 -5.97
N VAL A 86 -28.06 28.95 -7.09
CA VAL A 86 -28.07 27.49 -7.16
C VAL A 86 -26.89 26.98 -7.97
N LYS A 87 -26.37 25.82 -7.58
CA LYS A 87 -25.35 25.15 -8.40
C LYS A 87 -26.00 24.55 -9.64
N LEU A 88 -25.40 24.79 -10.80
CA LEU A 88 -25.80 24.13 -12.04
C LEU A 88 -25.54 22.62 -11.92
N ARG A 89 -26.59 21.80 -12.14
CA ARG A 89 -26.52 20.34 -11.95
C ARG A 89 -26.19 19.55 -13.21
N ASP A 90 -26.27 20.19 -14.39
CA ASP A 90 -25.86 19.56 -15.63
C ASP A 90 -24.34 19.36 -15.63
N ASP A 91 -23.91 18.11 -15.58
CA ASP A 91 -22.52 17.75 -15.38
C ASP A 91 -21.59 18.17 -16.52
N ASP A 92 -22.03 18.06 -17.77
CA ASP A 92 -21.22 18.45 -18.92
C ASP A 92 -21.13 19.97 -19.07
N THR A 93 -22.26 20.64 -19.00
CA THR A 93 -22.38 22.10 -19.12
C THR A 93 -21.66 22.78 -17.95
N ALA A 94 -21.97 22.38 -16.70
CA ALA A 94 -21.35 22.95 -15.49
C ALA A 94 -19.83 22.80 -15.51
N ARG A 95 -19.36 21.61 -15.85
CA ARG A 95 -17.94 21.28 -15.92
C ARG A 95 -17.19 22.12 -16.94
N ARG A 96 -17.69 22.23 -18.17
CA ARG A 96 -17.05 23.00 -19.26
C ARG A 96 -17.15 24.49 -19.05
N LEU A 97 -18.34 25.00 -18.73
CA LEU A 97 -18.51 26.44 -18.45
C LEU A 97 -17.71 26.86 -17.21
N GLY A 98 -17.74 26.08 -16.15
CA GLY A 98 -16.94 26.36 -14.95
C GLY A 98 -15.44 26.38 -15.24
N TRP A 99 -14.95 25.48 -16.11
CA TRP A 99 -13.56 25.48 -16.53
C TRP A 99 -13.23 26.74 -17.37
N LEU A 100 -14.08 27.11 -18.31
CA LEU A 100 -13.89 28.31 -19.13
C LEU A 100 -13.89 29.59 -18.30
N MET A 101 -14.85 29.75 -17.41
CA MET A 101 -14.98 30.93 -16.54
C MET A 101 -13.79 31.07 -15.58
N ASP A 102 -13.20 29.97 -15.11
CA ASP A 102 -12.00 30.01 -14.27
C ASP A 102 -10.74 30.26 -15.10
N HIS A 103 -10.59 29.56 -16.23
CA HIS A 103 -9.41 29.64 -17.09
C HIS A 103 -9.26 31.00 -17.75
N TYR A 104 -10.36 31.57 -18.24
CA TYR A 104 -10.42 32.86 -18.91
C TYR A 104 -10.92 34.01 -18.02
N ARG A 105 -10.69 33.91 -16.69
CA ARG A 105 -11.13 34.93 -15.72
C ARG A 105 -10.65 36.34 -16.09
N ASP A 106 -9.41 36.44 -16.49
CA ASP A 106 -8.75 37.69 -16.93
C ASP A 106 -8.61 37.74 -18.47
N GLY A 107 -9.56 37.13 -19.18
CA GLY A 107 -9.59 37.00 -20.61
C GLY A 107 -9.85 38.32 -21.35
N THR A 108 -9.67 38.29 -22.66
CA THR A 108 -10.00 39.38 -23.57
C THR A 108 -11.51 39.53 -23.76
N ALA A 109 -11.95 40.69 -24.32
CA ALA A 109 -13.35 40.91 -24.66
C ALA A 109 -13.92 39.82 -25.58
N VAL A 110 -13.15 39.25 -26.49
CA VAL A 110 -13.57 38.18 -27.40
C VAL A 110 -13.77 36.87 -26.63
N GLU A 111 -12.92 36.57 -25.66
CA GLU A 111 -13.03 35.36 -24.81
C GLU A 111 -14.21 35.46 -23.87
N HIS A 112 -14.43 36.61 -23.25
CA HIS A 112 -15.61 36.83 -22.40
C HIS A 112 -16.91 36.81 -23.24
N ALA A 113 -16.89 37.37 -24.46
CA ALA A 113 -18.03 37.29 -25.37
C ALA A 113 -18.33 35.85 -25.80
N ALA A 114 -17.29 35.01 -26.01
CA ALA A 114 -17.46 33.60 -26.34
C ALA A 114 -18.08 32.82 -25.14
N ILE A 115 -17.66 33.09 -23.91
CA ILE A 115 -18.27 32.48 -22.71
C ILE A 115 -19.74 32.93 -22.60
N ALA A 116 -20.06 34.21 -22.82
CA ALA A 116 -21.45 34.71 -22.76
C ALA A 116 -22.32 34.04 -23.83
N VAL A 117 -21.82 33.88 -25.07
CA VAL A 117 -22.53 33.17 -26.14
C VAL A 117 -22.83 31.72 -25.72
N LEU A 118 -21.83 31.03 -25.16
CA LEU A 118 -21.99 29.66 -24.67
C LEU A 118 -22.99 29.58 -23.50
N ALA A 119 -22.95 30.54 -22.57
CA ALA A 119 -23.90 30.62 -21.48
C ALA A 119 -25.36 30.74 -21.97
N HIS A 120 -25.61 31.66 -22.95
CA HIS A 120 -26.92 31.76 -23.57
C HIS A 120 -27.28 30.53 -24.43
N ASP A 121 -26.37 30.00 -25.24
CA ASP A 121 -26.64 28.81 -26.06
C ASP A 121 -27.07 27.59 -25.23
N LEU A 122 -26.59 27.48 -23.97
CA LEU A 122 -26.76 26.30 -23.12
C LEU A 122 -27.79 26.50 -22.00
N LEU A 123 -28.00 27.72 -21.53
CA LEU A 123 -28.76 27.99 -20.31
C LEU A 123 -29.96 28.92 -20.52
N ASP A 124 -30.10 29.59 -21.68
CA ASP A 124 -31.19 30.55 -21.89
C ASP A 124 -32.55 29.85 -21.91
N LEU A 125 -33.44 30.28 -21.03
CA LEU A 125 -34.80 29.74 -20.90
C LEU A 125 -35.73 30.17 -22.03
N LYS A 126 -35.34 31.20 -22.81
CA LYS A 126 -36.08 31.74 -23.95
C LYS A 126 -35.23 31.70 -25.25
N PRO A 127 -34.92 30.49 -25.73
CA PRO A 127 -33.92 30.29 -26.79
C PRO A 127 -34.28 30.96 -28.14
N ASP A 128 -35.55 31.24 -28.39
CA ASP A 128 -35.98 31.88 -29.68
C ASP A 128 -35.59 33.36 -29.72
N THR A 129 -35.69 34.10 -28.62
CA THR A 129 -35.16 35.47 -28.52
C THR A 129 -33.65 35.49 -28.68
N TRP A 130 -32.96 34.58 -27.99
CA TRP A 130 -31.50 34.47 -28.14
C TRP A 130 -31.08 34.14 -29.55
N LYS A 131 -31.73 33.22 -30.27
CA LYS A 131 -31.41 32.90 -31.68
C LYS A 131 -31.36 34.14 -32.55
N SER A 132 -32.34 35.05 -32.44
CA SER A 132 -32.38 36.30 -33.18
C SER A 132 -31.20 37.20 -32.85
N ARG A 133 -30.91 37.40 -31.55
CA ARG A 133 -29.78 38.20 -31.08
C ARG A 133 -28.45 37.60 -31.49
N ARG A 134 -28.32 36.28 -31.40
CA ARG A 134 -27.10 35.53 -31.77
C ARG A 134 -26.70 35.79 -33.24
N VAL A 135 -27.67 35.89 -34.13
CA VAL A 135 -27.41 36.25 -35.54
C VAL A 135 -26.76 37.62 -35.62
N SER A 136 -27.27 38.62 -34.92
CA SER A 136 -26.69 39.97 -34.87
C SER A 136 -25.30 39.98 -34.24
N VAL A 137 -25.10 39.26 -33.12
CA VAL A 137 -23.80 39.11 -32.46
C VAL A 137 -22.76 38.56 -33.43
N MET A 138 -23.08 37.50 -34.17
CA MET A 138 -22.14 36.85 -35.10
C MET A 138 -21.91 37.64 -36.37
N ARG A 139 -22.92 38.42 -36.83
CA ARG A 139 -22.78 39.33 -37.98
C ARG A 139 -21.78 40.45 -37.66
N ASP A 140 -21.89 41.06 -36.50
CA ASP A 140 -21.09 42.22 -36.11
C ASP A 140 -19.71 41.82 -35.55
N ASN A 141 -19.56 40.57 -35.16
CA ASN A 141 -18.33 39.99 -34.63
C ASN A 141 -17.97 38.68 -35.37
N PRO A 142 -17.53 38.73 -36.65
CA PRO A 142 -17.42 37.53 -37.51
C PRO A 142 -16.39 36.50 -37.04
N THR A 143 -15.39 36.88 -36.23
CA THR A 143 -14.40 35.97 -35.67
C THR A 143 -14.91 35.21 -34.42
N LEU A 144 -15.98 35.71 -33.79
CA LEU A 144 -16.47 35.18 -32.52
C LEU A 144 -17.00 33.74 -32.64
N ARG A 145 -17.64 33.40 -33.78
CA ARG A 145 -18.13 32.02 -34.01
C ARG A 145 -17.02 30.98 -33.83
N ARG A 146 -15.89 31.20 -34.49
CA ARG A 146 -14.74 30.29 -34.41
C ARG A 146 -14.16 30.25 -33.00
N LYS A 147 -14.13 31.38 -32.31
CA LYS A 147 -13.66 31.44 -30.93
C LYS A 147 -14.56 30.66 -29.97
N VAL A 148 -15.88 30.71 -30.12
CA VAL A 148 -16.86 29.94 -29.37
C VAL A 148 -16.64 28.44 -29.55
N GLU A 149 -16.52 27.98 -30.80
CA GLU A 149 -16.28 26.57 -31.14
C GLU A 149 -14.95 26.08 -30.53
N GLN A 150 -13.87 26.84 -30.76
CA GLN A 150 -12.55 26.55 -30.24
C GLN A 150 -12.53 26.41 -28.69
N MET A 151 -13.13 27.40 -28.01
CA MET A 151 -13.14 27.38 -26.53
C MET A 151 -13.98 26.22 -25.97
N TRP A 152 -15.09 25.88 -26.65
CA TRP A 152 -15.91 24.72 -26.22
C TRP A 152 -15.21 23.40 -26.42
N GLU A 153 -14.44 23.21 -27.48
CA GLU A 153 -13.59 22.05 -27.71
C GLU A 153 -12.44 21.99 -26.71
N GLU A 154 -11.82 23.14 -26.45
CA GLU A 154 -10.75 23.25 -25.43
C GLU A 154 -11.26 22.87 -24.03
N ALA A 155 -12.43 23.35 -23.61
CA ALA A 155 -13.06 22.96 -22.36
C ALA A 155 -13.38 21.47 -22.34
N GLY A 156 -13.85 20.89 -23.46
CA GLY A 156 -14.06 19.45 -23.61
C GLY A 156 -12.79 18.63 -23.39
N SER A 157 -11.66 19.17 -23.82
CA SER A 157 -10.35 18.51 -23.71
C SER A 157 -9.69 18.64 -22.35
N ASN A 158 -9.94 19.74 -21.62
CA ASN A 158 -9.22 20.10 -20.40
C ASN A 158 -10.05 20.05 -19.11
N ALA A 159 -11.39 20.11 -19.22
CA ALA A 159 -12.23 20.03 -18.02
C ALA A 159 -12.31 18.59 -17.48
N PRO A 160 -12.02 18.35 -16.18
CA PRO A 160 -12.02 17.02 -15.60
C PRO A 160 -13.44 16.43 -15.57
N ALA A 161 -13.60 15.24 -16.15
CA ALA A 161 -14.89 14.54 -16.23
C ALA A 161 -14.95 13.32 -15.33
N ASN A 162 -13.84 12.59 -15.17
CA ASN A 162 -13.75 11.40 -14.36
C ASN A 162 -12.42 11.32 -13.64
N ALA A 163 -12.41 10.60 -12.52
CA ALA A 163 -11.20 10.06 -11.95
C ALA A 163 -11.40 8.57 -11.66
N THR A 164 -10.35 7.80 -11.82
CA THR A 164 -10.35 6.36 -11.58
C THR A 164 -9.18 5.97 -10.73
N VAL A 165 -9.39 4.99 -9.86
CA VAL A 165 -8.31 4.24 -9.24
C VAL A 165 -8.41 2.80 -9.72
N THR A 166 -7.28 2.24 -10.14
CA THR A 166 -7.17 0.85 -10.59
C THR A 166 -6.07 0.14 -9.82
N ARG A 167 -6.08 -1.18 -9.82
CA ARG A 167 -5.06 -2.02 -9.18
C ARG A 167 -4.21 -2.75 -10.21
N THR A 168 -2.97 -3.08 -9.87
CA THR A 168 -2.02 -3.77 -10.76
C THR A 168 -1.31 -4.94 -10.08
N TYR A 169 -2.04 -5.79 -9.32
CA TYR A 169 -1.47 -6.96 -8.66
C TYR A 169 -2.54 -8.04 -8.47
N ALA A 170 -2.11 -9.27 -8.09
CA ALA A 170 -3.01 -10.36 -7.73
C ALA A 170 -3.70 -10.11 -6.38
N GLU A 171 -4.93 -10.62 -6.22
CA GLU A 171 -5.64 -10.54 -4.95
C GLU A 171 -4.94 -11.34 -3.84
N GLY A 172 -5.11 -10.90 -2.61
CA GLY A 172 -4.61 -11.60 -1.43
C GLY A 172 -3.14 -11.40 -1.14
N THR A 173 -2.50 -10.37 -1.71
CA THR A 173 -1.09 -10.07 -1.44
C THR A 173 -0.92 -9.09 -0.29
N ARG A 174 0.30 -9.04 0.26
CA ARG A 174 0.72 -8.14 1.33
C ARG A 174 1.00 -6.72 0.83
N THR A 175 1.45 -6.59 -0.40
CA THR A 175 1.82 -5.33 -1.04
C THR A 175 1.25 -5.25 -2.45
N GLY A 176 1.14 -4.06 -2.97
CA GLY A 176 0.70 -3.85 -4.33
C GLY A 176 0.76 -2.39 -4.75
N ARG A 177 0.13 -2.10 -5.86
CA ARG A 177 0.08 -0.75 -6.42
C ARG A 177 -1.35 -0.40 -6.80
N VAL A 178 -1.69 0.87 -6.62
CA VAL A 178 -2.88 1.48 -7.21
C VAL A 178 -2.44 2.59 -8.14
N THR A 179 -3.17 2.73 -9.24
CA THR A 179 -2.92 3.75 -10.25
C THR A 179 -4.08 4.72 -10.28
N VAL A 180 -3.80 6.00 -10.12
CA VAL A 180 -4.77 7.09 -10.13
C VAL A 180 -4.68 7.83 -11.46
N SER A 181 -5.83 8.05 -12.09
CA SER A 181 -5.96 8.80 -13.34
C SER A 181 -7.12 9.77 -13.25
N VAL A 182 -6.90 11.02 -13.66
CA VAL A 182 -7.98 12.01 -13.87
C VAL A 182 -8.09 12.25 -15.36
N THR A 183 -9.31 12.13 -15.91
CA THR A 183 -9.52 12.17 -17.35
C THR A 183 -10.60 13.16 -17.75
N ASN A 184 -10.54 13.64 -18.99
CA ASN A 184 -11.64 14.34 -19.65
C ASN A 184 -12.77 13.38 -20.06
N ALA A 185 -13.80 13.88 -20.70
CA ALA A 185 -14.95 13.08 -21.15
C ALA A 185 -14.60 12.02 -22.19
N GLN A 186 -13.53 12.21 -22.97
CA GLN A 186 -13.02 11.26 -23.97
C GLN A 186 -12.11 10.17 -23.35
N GLY A 187 -11.86 10.21 -22.05
CA GLY A 187 -11.00 9.27 -21.35
C GLY A 187 -9.50 9.59 -21.44
N LYS A 188 -9.12 10.71 -22.02
CA LYS A 188 -7.73 11.17 -22.08
C LYS A 188 -7.32 11.74 -20.71
N THR A 189 -6.16 11.32 -20.21
CA THR A 189 -5.56 11.84 -18.98
C THR A 189 -5.25 13.34 -19.09
N ILE A 190 -5.57 14.09 -18.05
CA ILE A 190 -5.33 15.53 -17.97
C ILE A 190 -4.50 15.88 -16.73
N ALA A 191 -3.59 16.82 -16.88
CA ALA A 191 -2.72 17.31 -15.82
C ALA A 191 -3.35 18.48 -15.04
N GLY A 192 -2.80 18.78 -13.86
CA GLY A 192 -3.11 20.00 -13.10
C GLY A 192 -4.35 19.90 -12.20
N ILE A 193 -4.99 18.75 -12.08
CA ILE A 193 -6.19 18.57 -11.25
C ILE A 193 -5.79 18.01 -9.88
N ARG A 194 -6.19 18.69 -8.81
CA ARG A 194 -6.01 18.17 -7.45
C ARG A 194 -6.90 16.98 -7.21
N TYR A 195 -6.36 15.98 -6.53
CA TYR A 195 -7.10 14.79 -6.12
C TYR A 195 -6.64 14.28 -4.76
N ALA A 196 -7.46 13.45 -4.14
CA ALA A 196 -7.15 12.65 -2.97
C ALA A 196 -7.49 11.19 -3.27
N ALA A 197 -6.55 10.28 -3.08
CA ALA A 197 -6.78 8.83 -3.15
C ALA A 197 -6.75 8.25 -1.73
N THR A 198 -7.71 7.39 -1.42
CA THR A 198 -7.90 6.84 -0.06
C THR A 198 -8.06 5.33 -0.12
N LEU A 199 -7.38 4.63 0.78
CA LEU A 199 -7.54 3.20 1.05
C LEU A 199 -8.38 3.05 2.33
N ASN A 200 -9.60 2.52 2.19
CA ASN A 200 -10.48 2.19 3.30
C ASN A 200 -10.40 0.68 3.53
N GLY A 201 -9.85 0.25 4.66
CA GLY A 201 -9.60 -1.14 5.01
C GLY A 201 -8.18 -1.35 5.55
N PRO A 202 -7.73 -2.60 5.70
CA PRO A 202 -6.45 -2.92 6.32
C PRO A 202 -5.26 -2.75 5.37
N ALA A 203 -5.08 -1.55 4.80
CA ALA A 203 -3.92 -1.18 3.99
C ALA A 203 -3.58 0.31 4.14
N VAL A 204 -2.31 0.64 3.96
CA VAL A 204 -1.81 2.02 3.94
C VAL A 204 -0.87 2.22 2.75
N PHE A 205 -0.76 3.44 2.25
CA PHE A 205 0.24 3.79 1.25
C PHE A 205 1.66 3.69 1.82
N ALA A 206 2.67 3.69 0.95
CA ALA A 206 4.08 3.55 1.35
C ALA A 206 4.56 4.59 2.38
N ASN A 207 3.92 5.77 2.43
CA ASN A 207 4.17 6.81 3.43
C ASN A 207 3.51 6.53 4.81
N GLY A 208 2.84 5.39 4.98
CA GLY A 208 2.13 5.02 6.20
C GLY A 208 0.73 5.63 6.36
N SER A 209 0.27 6.45 5.42
CA SER A 209 -1.06 7.08 5.48
C SER A 209 -2.10 6.25 4.71
N ALA A 210 -3.35 6.29 5.15
CA ALA A 210 -4.49 5.76 4.40
C ALA A 210 -4.92 6.68 3.25
N THR A 211 -4.42 7.92 3.18
CA THR A 211 -4.78 8.90 2.15
C THR A 211 -3.53 9.57 1.60
N VAL A 212 -3.49 9.73 0.28
CA VAL A 212 -2.50 10.55 -0.43
C VAL A 212 -3.21 11.62 -1.24
N THR A 213 -2.64 12.81 -1.28
CA THR A 213 -3.11 13.93 -2.11
C THR A 213 -2.08 14.24 -3.17
N GLY A 214 -2.54 14.70 -4.33
CA GLY A 214 -1.65 15.04 -5.43
C GLY A 214 -2.30 15.94 -6.45
N ILE A 215 -1.51 16.25 -7.48
CA ILE A 215 -1.95 16.95 -8.69
C ILE A 215 -1.77 15.97 -9.86
N SER A 216 -2.79 15.79 -10.69
CA SER A 216 -2.74 14.86 -11.82
C SER A 216 -1.68 15.26 -12.84
N GLY A 217 -1.02 14.27 -13.43
CA GLY A 217 -0.07 14.41 -14.52
C GLY A 217 -0.71 14.13 -15.89
N ALA A 218 0.07 14.28 -16.94
CA ALA A 218 -0.31 13.84 -18.29
C ALA A 218 -0.44 12.30 -18.38
N GLU A 219 0.24 11.58 -17.48
CA GLU A 219 0.20 10.13 -17.33
C GLU A 219 -0.42 9.74 -15.98
N PRO A 220 -0.99 8.52 -15.87
CA PRO A 220 -1.48 7.99 -14.60
C PRO A 220 -0.39 7.92 -13.52
N ILE A 221 -0.75 8.20 -12.26
CA ILE A 221 0.19 8.21 -11.13
C ILE A 221 0.03 6.93 -10.34
N VAL A 222 1.17 6.26 -10.06
CA VAL A 222 1.22 4.99 -9.35
C VAL A 222 1.63 5.19 -7.91
N TYR A 223 0.87 4.62 -6.97
CA TYR A 223 1.17 4.57 -5.55
C TYR A 223 1.34 3.13 -5.09
N SER A 224 2.43 2.84 -4.38
CA SER A 224 2.61 1.58 -3.68
C SER A 224 1.85 1.61 -2.35
N TRP A 225 1.33 0.45 -1.95
CA TRP A 225 0.66 0.25 -0.66
C TRP A 225 1.16 -1.03 0.00
N LYS A 226 0.92 -1.15 1.31
CA LYS A 226 1.17 -2.36 2.11
C LYS A 226 -0.05 -2.68 2.97
N ALA A 227 -0.30 -3.97 3.17
CA ALA A 227 -1.33 -4.44 4.09
C ALA A 227 -0.92 -4.21 5.54
N THR A 228 -1.88 -3.85 6.39
CA THR A 228 -1.73 -3.73 7.85
C THR A 228 -2.49 -4.83 8.59
N GLY A 229 -3.23 -5.65 7.86
CA GLY A 229 -4.03 -6.76 8.33
C GLY A 229 -4.62 -7.52 7.16
N GLU A 230 -5.59 -8.40 7.44
CA GLU A 230 -6.37 -9.10 6.42
C GLU A 230 -7.72 -8.43 6.21
N GLY A 231 -8.27 -8.53 5.01
CA GLY A 231 -9.62 -8.13 4.70
C GLY A 231 -9.77 -7.34 3.41
N GLU A 232 -10.96 -6.80 3.22
CA GLU A 232 -11.32 -5.99 2.07
C GLU A 232 -10.78 -4.57 2.19
N VAL A 233 -10.23 -4.07 1.09
CA VAL A 233 -9.81 -2.69 0.92
C VAL A 233 -10.60 -2.07 -0.23
N LYS A 234 -11.18 -0.91 0.01
CA LYS A 234 -11.76 -0.05 -1.02
C LYS A 234 -10.80 1.09 -1.31
N ALA A 235 -10.16 1.07 -2.48
CA ALA A 235 -9.42 2.21 -2.98
C ALA A 235 -10.37 3.15 -3.71
N SER A 236 -10.43 4.41 -3.29
CA SER A 236 -11.29 5.46 -3.84
C SER A 236 -10.47 6.69 -4.20
N VAL A 237 -11.00 7.50 -5.10
CA VAL A 237 -10.40 8.78 -5.48
C VAL A 237 -11.48 9.87 -5.48
N ALA A 238 -11.15 11.04 -4.96
CA ALA A 238 -11.92 12.27 -5.13
C ALA A 238 -11.05 13.28 -5.87
N TYR A 239 -11.64 14.11 -6.71
CA TYR A 239 -10.91 15.09 -7.54
C TYR A 239 -11.66 16.41 -7.62
N ASP A 240 -10.92 17.50 -7.85
CA ASP A 240 -11.49 18.82 -7.99
C ASP A 240 -12.18 18.98 -9.35
N ARG A 241 -13.41 19.46 -9.31
CA ARG A 241 -14.19 19.82 -10.49
C ARG A 241 -14.70 21.24 -10.37
N LYS A 242 -14.58 22.00 -11.45
CA LYS A 242 -15.12 23.37 -11.54
C LYS A 242 -16.64 23.34 -11.58
N GLN A 243 -17.25 24.33 -10.95
CA GLN A 243 -18.69 24.48 -10.85
C GLN A 243 -19.16 25.84 -11.35
N VAL A 244 -20.45 25.96 -11.59
CA VAL A 244 -21.12 27.18 -12.02
C VAL A 244 -22.26 27.48 -11.06
N ASP A 245 -22.34 28.74 -10.61
CA ASP A 245 -23.46 29.27 -9.86
C ASP A 245 -24.40 30.04 -10.80
N VAL A 246 -25.67 29.76 -10.71
CA VAL A 246 -26.75 30.47 -11.41
C VAL A 246 -27.55 31.27 -10.38
N PHE A 247 -27.79 32.54 -10.66
CA PHE A 247 -28.49 33.48 -9.79
C PHE A 247 -29.79 33.90 -10.48
N ALA A 248 -30.91 33.68 -9.81
CA ALA A 248 -32.15 34.30 -10.18
C ALA A 248 -32.15 35.78 -9.76
N VAL A 249 -32.44 36.66 -10.73
CA VAL A 249 -32.45 38.11 -10.51
C VAL A 249 -33.85 38.66 -10.69
N ALA A 250 -34.43 39.17 -9.59
CA ALA A 250 -35.81 39.69 -9.61
C ALA A 250 -35.93 40.93 -10.55
N GLY A 251 -36.76 40.78 -11.60
CA GLY A 251 -37.04 41.86 -12.57
C GLY A 251 -35.90 42.16 -13.53
N GLY A 252 -34.96 41.25 -13.68
CA GLY A 252 -33.84 41.34 -14.61
C GLY A 252 -33.36 39.96 -15.08
N GLN A 253 -32.32 39.97 -15.91
CA GLN A 253 -31.74 38.75 -16.47
C GLN A 253 -31.10 37.90 -15.36
N ASP A 254 -31.34 36.60 -15.37
CA ASP A 254 -30.56 35.64 -14.58
C ASP A 254 -29.09 35.70 -14.97
N LEU A 255 -28.23 35.53 -13.98
CA LEU A 255 -26.79 35.62 -14.12
C LEU A 255 -26.10 34.31 -13.78
N VAL A 256 -24.99 34.07 -14.46
CA VAL A 256 -24.13 32.90 -14.22
C VAL A 256 -22.71 33.35 -13.98
N ARG A 257 -22.02 32.67 -13.07
CA ARG A 257 -20.60 32.88 -12.77
C ARG A 257 -19.87 31.60 -12.49
N TYR A 258 -18.55 31.69 -12.38
CA TYR A 258 -17.73 30.62 -11.79
C TYR A 258 -18.15 30.36 -10.33
N GLY A 259 -18.53 29.14 -10.06
CA GLY A 259 -19.04 28.69 -8.75
C GLY A 259 -18.01 28.07 -7.84
N GLY A 260 -16.72 28.20 -8.16
CA GLY A 260 -15.62 27.61 -7.41
C GLY A 260 -15.31 26.16 -7.83
N SER A 261 -14.50 25.49 -7.04
CA SER A 261 -14.17 24.07 -7.19
C SER A 261 -14.76 23.27 -6.04
N SER A 262 -15.24 22.08 -6.33
CA SER A 262 -15.64 21.11 -5.30
C SER A 262 -15.04 19.75 -5.61
N GLN A 263 -14.80 18.98 -4.56
CA GLN A 263 -14.37 17.58 -4.72
C GLN A 263 -15.55 16.70 -5.08
N VAL A 264 -15.39 15.90 -6.13
CA VAL A 264 -16.35 14.90 -6.56
C VAL A 264 -15.69 13.52 -6.55
N SER A 265 -16.51 12.50 -6.24
CA SER A 265 -16.02 11.12 -6.19
C SER A 265 -15.79 10.56 -7.58
N GLY A 266 -14.64 9.91 -7.77
CA GLY A 266 -14.33 9.09 -8.93
C GLY A 266 -14.73 7.63 -8.75
N LYS A 267 -14.31 6.78 -9.70
CA LYS A 267 -14.55 5.32 -9.65
C LYS A 267 -13.58 4.68 -8.67
N ALA A 268 -14.14 3.88 -7.74
CA ALA A 268 -13.38 3.09 -6.77
C ALA A 268 -13.14 1.67 -7.28
N VAL A 269 -12.16 0.97 -6.68
CA VAL A 269 -11.91 -0.46 -6.85
C VAL A 269 -11.83 -1.13 -5.48
N ASN A 270 -12.42 -2.32 -5.36
CA ASN A 270 -12.30 -3.17 -4.18
C ASN A 270 -11.31 -4.29 -4.43
N PHE A 271 -10.61 -4.72 -3.37
CA PHE A 271 -9.69 -5.84 -3.42
C PHE A 271 -9.46 -6.40 -2.01
N SER A 272 -9.08 -7.67 -1.94
CA SER A 272 -8.71 -8.31 -0.68
C SER A 272 -7.22 -8.22 -0.47
N VAL A 273 -6.80 -8.03 0.77
CA VAL A 273 -5.40 -8.05 1.18
C VAL A 273 -5.20 -9.07 2.28
N ARG A 274 -3.97 -9.60 2.38
CA ARG A 274 -3.53 -10.47 3.46
C ARG A 274 -2.29 -9.90 4.10
N LYS A 275 -2.15 -10.09 5.40
CA LYS A 275 -0.91 -9.78 6.09
C LYS A 275 -0.04 -11.03 6.04
N GLU A 276 0.88 -11.11 5.09
CA GLU A 276 1.97 -12.08 5.16
C GLU A 276 2.79 -11.84 6.43
N PHE A 277 3.44 -12.87 6.93
CA PHE A 277 4.44 -12.74 8.00
C PHE A 277 5.71 -13.49 7.62
N VAL A 278 6.82 -13.10 8.21
CA VAL A 278 8.10 -13.78 8.07
C VAL A 278 8.30 -14.66 9.30
N PRO A 279 8.14 -15.98 9.20
CA PRO A 279 8.47 -16.86 10.30
C PRO A 279 9.99 -16.87 10.51
N THR A 280 10.41 -17.10 11.74
CA THR A 280 11.82 -17.30 12.08
C THR A 280 12.03 -18.66 12.75
N LEU A 281 13.22 -19.21 12.59
CA LEU A 281 13.68 -20.43 13.25
C LEU A 281 14.85 -20.07 14.17
N GLY A 282 14.66 -20.27 15.47
CA GLY A 282 15.75 -20.30 16.42
C GLY A 282 16.08 -21.75 16.73
N THR A 283 17.33 -22.13 16.55
CA THR A 283 17.74 -23.54 16.65
C THR A 283 18.97 -23.67 17.53
N ALA A 284 19.07 -24.77 18.27
CA ALA A 284 20.23 -25.05 19.09
C ALA A 284 20.33 -26.56 19.37
N VAL A 285 21.52 -27.15 19.15
CA VAL A 285 21.77 -28.54 19.48
C VAL A 285 21.48 -28.79 20.96
N ALA A 286 20.72 -29.83 21.26
CA ALA A 286 20.35 -30.21 22.65
C ALA A 286 21.59 -30.51 23.50
N ALA A 287 22.68 -30.98 22.90
CA ALA A 287 23.96 -31.25 23.56
C ALA A 287 25.13 -30.83 22.66
N LYS A 288 26.07 -30.04 23.21
CA LYS A 288 27.30 -29.64 22.51
C LYS A 288 28.29 -30.78 22.31
N VAL A 289 28.17 -31.86 23.07
CA VAL A 289 28.98 -33.07 22.92
C VAL A 289 28.04 -34.26 22.93
N VAL A 290 28.10 -35.08 21.89
CA VAL A 290 27.31 -36.29 21.73
C VAL A 290 28.26 -37.50 21.67
N ASP A 291 28.02 -38.54 22.48
CA ASP A 291 28.83 -39.75 22.44
C ASP A 291 28.47 -40.62 21.23
N ALA A 292 29.48 -41.30 20.67
CA ALA A 292 29.27 -42.23 19.56
C ALA A 292 28.14 -43.26 19.89
N GLY A 293 27.18 -43.43 18.99
CA GLY A 293 26.03 -44.31 19.16
C GLY A 293 24.89 -43.73 20.00
N GLN A 294 24.98 -42.47 20.41
CA GLN A 294 23.85 -41.76 21.02
C GLN A 294 23.06 -41.00 19.93
N PRO A 295 21.74 -40.82 20.15
CA PRO A 295 20.91 -40.09 19.23
C PRO A 295 21.35 -38.61 19.15
N VAL A 296 21.36 -38.07 17.95
CA VAL A 296 21.56 -36.62 17.71
C VAL A 296 20.20 -35.95 17.87
N VAL A 297 20.13 -34.91 18.70
CA VAL A 297 18.90 -34.16 18.95
C VAL A 297 19.17 -32.67 18.83
N ASP A 298 18.23 -31.99 18.18
CA ASP A 298 18.20 -30.53 18.10
C ASP A 298 16.93 -29.94 18.71
N THR A 299 17.02 -28.74 19.27
CA THR A 299 15.89 -27.99 19.81
C THR A 299 15.54 -26.86 18.85
N VAL A 300 14.41 -26.99 18.17
CA VAL A 300 13.92 -25.99 17.20
C VAL A 300 12.85 -25.13 17.84
N THR A 301 12.96 -23.83 17.68
CA THR A 301 12.03 -22.83 18.23
C THR A 301 11.45 -22.00 17.10
N SER A 302 10.13 -21.95 17.01
CA SER A 302 9.45 -21.08 16.05
C SER A 302 9.39 -19.62 16.52
N GLY A 303 9.45 -18.69 15.61
CA GLY A 303 9.28 -17.27 15.88
C GLY A 303 8.64 -16.53 14.71
N VAL A 304 8.52 -15.23 14.83
CA VAL A 304 8.17 -14.30 13.75
C VAL A 304 9.09 -13.11 13.80
N ASP A 305 9.28 -12.46 12.67
CA ASP A 305 10.08 -11.24 12.57
C ASP A 305 9.42 -10.09 13.33
N ASP A 306 10.22 -9.10 13.73
CA ASP A 306 9.75 -7.96 14.51
C ASP A 306 8.59 -7.21 13.83
N GLY A 307 7.52 -7.03 14.60
CA GLY A 307 6.29 -6.38 14.13
C GLY A 307 5.33 -7.27 13.34
N ASP A 308 5.69 -8.54 13.08
CA ASP A 308 4.82 -9.52 12.47
C ASP A 308 3.99 -10.29 13.52
N SER A 309 3.01 -11.05 13.06
CA SER A 309 2.17 -11.88 13.88
C SER A 309 1.90 -13.20 13.18
N TRP A 310 1.93 -14.30 13.91
CA TRP A 310 1.58 -15.61 13.38
C TRP A 310 0.10 -15.65 13.00
N ALA A 311 -0.23 -16.12 11.80
CA ALA A 311 -1.61 -16.24 11.37
C ALA A 311 -2.34 -17.31 12.23
N SER A 312 -3.52 -16.97 12.75
CA SER A 312 -4.28 -17.86 13.62
C SER A 312 -4.68 -19.15 12.89
N GLY A 313 -4.43 -20.28 13.55
CA GLY A 313 -4.76 -21.61 12.99
C GLY A 313 -3.82 -22.09 11.89
N LEU A 314 -2.72 -21.40 11.66
CA LEU A 314 -1.73 -21.79 10.67
C LEU A 314 -0.69 -22.74 11.27
N GLU A 315 -0.48 -23.88 10.62
CA GLU A 315 0.60 -24.81 10.92
C GLU A 315 1.73 -24.65 9.89
N LEU A 316 2.97 -24.51 10.38
CA LEU A 316 4.18 -24.51 9.58
C LEU A 316 5.03 -25.73 9.91
N ARG A 317 5.52 -26.41 8.88
CA ARG A 317 6.41 -27.56 9.00
C ARG A 317 7.81 -27.14 8.60
N ALA A 318 8.78 -27.32 9.50
CA ALA A 318 10.20 -27.13 9.26
C ALA A 318 10.87 -28.46 8.88
N SER A 319 11.78 -28.42 7.93
CA SER A 319 12.67 -29.52 7.57
C SER A 319 14.07 -29.23 8.10
N GLY A 320 14.76 -30.23 8.62
CA GLY A 320 16.13 -30.17 9.10
C GLY A 320 17.05 -31.16 8.36
N TRP A 321 18.28 -30.72 8.14
CA TRP A 321 19.36 -31.51 7.57
C TRP A 321 20.54 -31.48 8.54
N TYR A 322 20.95 -32.65 9.01
CA TYR A 322 22.15 -32.78 9.86
C TYR A 322 23.32 -33.24 8.99
N PHE A 323 24.43 -32.54 9.10
CA PHE A 323 25.69 -32.83 8.43
C PHE A 323 26.67 -33.30 9.49
N ASP A 324 27.33 -34.44 9.26
CA ASP A 324 28.35 -34.95 10.18
C ASP A 324 29.69 -35.21 9.49
N GLY A 325 30.61 -35.82 10.23
CA GLY A 325 31.95 -36.14 9.72
C GLY A 325 32.82 -34.93 9.46
N LEU A 326 32.45 -33.76 9.96
CA LEU A 326 33.20 -32.52 9.80
C LEU A 326 34.49 -32.59 10.65
N GLY A 327 35.63 -32.26 10.06
CA GLY A 327 36.90 -32.12 10.76
C GLY A 327 37.10 -30.71 11.31
N VAL A 328 38.16 -30.52 12.11
CA VAL A 328 38.54 -29.18 12.61
C VAL A 328 38.78 -28.18 11.46
N GLY A 329 39.32 -28.67 10.33
CA GLY A 329 39.57 -27.83 9.14
C GLY A 329 38.32 -27.35 8.41
N ASP A 330 37.17 -28.02 8.67
CA ASP A 330 35.89 -27.63 8.06
C ASP A 330 35.14 -26.57 8.90
N LEU A 331 35.58 -26.35 10.17
CA LEU A 331 34.99 -25.35 11.06
C LEU A 331 35.50 -23.96 10.68
N SER A 332 34.75 -23.34 9.78
CA SER A 332 35.00 -21.97 9.28
C SER A 332 33.93 -21.00 9.78
N GLU A 333 33.94 -19.78 9.27
CA GLU A 333 32.84 -18.86 9.43
C GLU A 333 31.54 -19.49 8.91
N PRO A 334 30.37 -19.19 9.55
CA PRO A 334 29.09 -19.70 9.10
C PRO A 334 28.79 -19.37 7.64
N VAL A 335 28.28 -20.32 6.90
CA VAL A 335 27.81 -20.12 5.54
C VAL A 335 26.32 -19.78 5.58
N MET A 336 25.99 -18.53 5.19
CA MET A 336 24.60 -18.06 5.20
C MET A 336 23.93 -18.30 3.85
N PRO A 337 22.61 -18.54 3.82
CA PRO A 337 21.84 -18.57 2.57
C PRO A 337 21.81 -17.18 1.94
N GLY A 338 21.72 -17.10 0.63
CA GLY A 338 21.47 -15.86 -0.11
C GLY A 338 20.05 -15.32 0.17
N ALA A 339 19.82 -14.01 -0.06
CA ALA A 339 18.58 -13.33 0.28
C ALA A 339 17.29 -13.97 -0.33
N ASP A 340 17.43 -14.57 -1.51
CA ASP A 340 16.34 -15.24 -2.23
C ASP A 340 16.67 -16.69 -2.56
N GLU A 341 17.69 -17.27 -1.92
CA GLU A 341 18.11 -18.66 -2.10
C GLU A 341 17.14 -19.59 -1.37
N THR A 342 16.54 -20.52 -2.10
CA THR A 342 15.70 -21.55 -1.51
C THR A 342 16.51 -22.55 -0.67
N ALA A 343 15.85 -23.24 0.27
CA ALA A 343 16.49 -24.30 1.06
C ALA A 343 17.14 -25.36 0.15
N LYS A 344 16.45 -25.76 -0.90
CA LYS A 344 16.95 -26.74 -1.88
C LYS A 344 18.20 -26.26 -2.59
N GLU A 345 18.26 -25.00 -3.01
CA GLU A 345 19.44 -24.42 -3.65
C GLU A 345 20.62 -24.29 -2.68
N PHE A 346 20.32 -23.86 -1.42
CA PHE A 346 21.33 -23.76 -0.38
C PHE A 346 21.94 -25.13 -0.05
N ILE A 347 21.14 -26.17 0.17
CA ILE A 347 21.62 -27.54 0.40
C ILE A 347 22.42 -28.06 -0.81
N ALA A 348 21.97 -27.77 -2.03
CA ALA A 348 22.71 -28.13 -3.24
C ALA A 348 24.09 -27.41 -3.31
N ARG A 349 24.14 -26.13 -2.95
CA ARG A 349 25.38 -25.34 -2.88
C ARG A 349 26.36 -25.92 -1.85
N LEU A 350 25.87 -26.29 -0.64
CA LEU A 350 26.69 -26.98 0.34
C LEU A 350 27.23 -28.30 -0.20
N GLY A 351 26.40 -29.04 -0.99
CA GLY A 351 26.81 -30.24 -1.71
C GLY A 351 27.97 -30.01 -2.68
N THR A 352 28.01 -28.88 -3.39
CA THR A 352 29.16 -28.50 -4.27
C THR A 352 30.41 -28.16 -3.49
N MET A 353 30.28 -27.72 -2.23
CA MET A 353 31.39 -27.48 -1.30
C MET A 353 31.89 -28.76 -0.62
N GLY A 354 31.27 -29.92 -0.89
CA GLY A 354 31.64 -31.22 -0.33
C GLY A 354 30.79 -31.67 0.87
N PHE A 355 29.90 -30.85 1.37
CA PHE A 355 29.05 -31.15 2.53
C PHE A 355 27.75 -31.80 2.09
N ARG A 356 27.43 -32.97 2.66
CA ARG A 356 26.17 -33.70 2.38
C ARG A 356 25.45 -34.03 3.67
N PRO A 357 24.12 -33.94 3.70
CA PRO A 357 23.34 -34.33 4.86
C PRO A 357 23.51 -35.85 5.11
N SER A 358 23.70 -36.21 6.37
CA SER A 358 23.78 -37.57 6.87
C SER A 358 22.50 -38.00 7.59
N ALA A 359 21.72 -37.04 8.09
CA ALA A 359 20.47 -37.28 8.75
C ALA A 359 19.48 -36.11 8.59
N TYR A 360 18.23 -36.33 9.02
CA TYR A 360 17.12 -35.45 8.77
C TYR A 360 16.29 -35.23 10.03
N GLY A 361 15.52 -34.13 10.05
CA GLY A 361 14.57 -33.82 11.12
C GLY A 361 13.36 -33.09 10.57
N GLU A 362 12.25 -33.19 11.29
CA GLU A 362 11.01 -32.48 10.97
C GLU A 362 10.38 -31.94 12.26
N ALA A 363 9.84 -30.73 12.22
CA ALA A 363 9.11 -30.11 13.32
C ALA A 363 7.90 -29.36 12.79
N SER A 364 6.79 -29.39 13.52
CA SER A 364 5.57 -28.63 13.20
C SER A 364 5.28 -27.61 14.30
N PHE A 365 4.83 -26.42 13.87
CA PHE A 365 4.56 -25.29 14.74
C PHE A 365 3.23 -24.65 14.39
N THR A 366 2.45 -24.27 15.41
CA THR A 366 1.15 -23.61 15.27
C THR A 366 1.12 -22.21 15.87
N ALA A 367 2.22 -21.77 16.48
CA ALA A 367 2.36 -20.46 17.12
C ALA A 367 3.85 -20.08 17.24
N PRO A 368 4.19 -18.82 17.39
CA PRO A 368 5.55 -18.38 17.70
C PRO A 368 5.93 -18.77 19.13
N GLY A 369 7.21 -19.00 19.39
CA GLY A 369 7.76 -19.36 20.70
C GLY A 369 7.59 -20.84 21.08
N GLN A 370 7.02 -21.68 20.23
CA GLN A 370 6.99 -23.13 20.45
C GLN A 370 8.38 -23.75 20.30
N ARG A 371 8.73 -24.66 21.18
CA ARG A 371 9.99 -25.40 21.17
C ARG A 371 9.72 -26.88 20.98
N VAL A 372 10.46 -27.50 20.07
CA VAL A 372 10.35 -28.94 19.77
C VAL A 372 11.75 -29.53 19.74
N ASP A 373 11.96 -30.59 20.56
CA ASP A 373 13.17 -31.39 20.50
C ASP A 373 13.01 -32.43 19.38
N VAL A 374 13.85 -32.34 18.38
CA VAL A 374 13.81 -33.19 17.19
C VAL A 374 14.97 -34.16 17.21
N ARG A 375 14.66 -35.46 17.23
CA ARG A 375 15.66 -36.49 17.02
C ARG A 375 15.97 -36.66 15.53
N ALA A 376 17.24 -36.70 15.19
CA ALA A 376 17.69 -37.00 13.83
C ALA A 376 17.24 -38.39 13.40
N THR A 377 16.78 -38.51 12.16
CA THR A 377 16.41 -39.79 11.50
C THR A 377 17.32 -40.05 10.32
N ALA A 378 17.55 -41.32 9.99
CA ALA A 378 18.43 -41.71 8.89
C ALA A 378 17.90 -41.32 7.53
N GLU A 379 16.56 -41.18 7.40
CA GLU A 379 15.87 -40.83 6.15
C GLU A 379 14.84 -39.71 6.44
N PRO A 380 14.51 -38.86 5.47
CA PRO A 380 13.48 -37.85 5.62
C PRO A 380 12.12 -38.47 5.97
N GLY A 381 11.50 -38.04 7.06
CA GLY A 381 10.22 -38.57 7.55
C GLY A 381 10.27 -40.02 8.02
N GLY A 382 11.46 -40.62 8.19
CA GLY A 382 11.64 -41.97 8.71
C GLY A 382 11.56 -42.04 10.21
N ASP A 383 11.35 -43.29 10.75
CA ASP A 383 11.29 -43.54 12.20
C ASP A 383 12.65 -44.03 12.77
N ALA A 384 13.59 -44.47 11.92
CA ALA A 384 14.90 -44.96 12.33
C ALA A 384 15.77 -43.81 12.87
N ALA A 385 16.09 -43.85 14.18
CA ALA A 385 16.92 -42.83 14.77
C ALA A 385 18.33 -42.85 14.17
N TYR A 386 18.87 -41.67 13.88
CA TYR A 386 20.26 -41.49 13.53
C TYR A 386 21.11 -41.37 14.78
N GLU A 387 22.21 -42.13 14.82
CA GLU A 387 23.14 -42.15 15.94
C GLU A 387 24.46 -41.47 15.55
N ALA A 388 25.05 -40.73 16.51
CA ALA A 388 26.34 -40.09 16.29
C ALA A 388 27.43 -41.09 15.84
N PRO A 389 28.27 -40.74 14.84
CA PRO A 389 29.20 -41.65 14.21
C PRO A 389 30.28 -42.11 15.15
N ARG A 390 30.71 -43.37 15.02
CA ARG A 390 31.76 -43.99 15.88
C ARG A 390 33.10 -43.34 15.74
N GLY A 391 33.38 -42.76 14.58
CA GLY A 391 34.65 -42.09 14.27
C GLY A 391 34.81 -40.69 14.89
N GLY A 392 33.74 -40.17 15.49
CA GLY A 392 33.74 -38.82 16.04
C GLY A 392 33.70 -37.73 14.94
N GLY A 393 34.15 -36.51 15.28
CA GLY A 393 34.12 -35.33 14.42
C GLY A 393 33.15 -34.28 14.91
N PHE A 394 32.74 -33.38 14.01
CA PHE A 394 31.69 -32.38 14.30
C PHE A 394 30.49 -32.62 13.45
N GLY A 395 29.36 -32.12 13.91
CA GLY A 395 28.11 -32.09 13.15
C GLY A 395 27.39 -30.78 13.32
N THR A 396 26.61 -30.41 12.33
CA THR A 396 25.83 -29.17 12.34
C THR A 396 24.49 -29.37 11.66
N TRP A 397 23.50 -28.60 12.10
CA TRP A 397 22.16 -28.58 11.51
C TRP A 397 21.97 -27.38 10.59
N VAL A 398 21.11 -27.57 9.58
CA VAL A 398 20.47 -26.51 8.80
C VAL A 398 18.98 -26.77 8.85
N TRP A 399 18.21 -25.77 9.16
CA TRP A 399 16.75 -25.82 9.23
C TRP A 399 16.08 -24.87 8.26
N ALA A 400 14.92 -25.24 7.73
CA ALA A 400 14.15 -24.36 6.87
C ALA A 400 12.65 -24.57 6.99
N PHE A 401 11.89 -23.46 6.80
CA PHE A 401 10.53 -23.53 6.31
C PHE A 401 10.59 -23.46 4.77
N GLU A 402 10.25 -24.52 4.11
CA GLU A 402 10.27 -24.63 2.64
C GLU A 402 8.87 -24.37 2.09
N VAL A 403 8.68 -23.31 1.31
CA VAL A 403 7.37 -22.94 0.73
C VAL A 403 6.75 -24.10 -0.05
N GLU A 404 7.56 -24.88 -0.77
CA GLU A 404 7.07 -26.04 -1.52
C GLU A 404 6.43 -27.12 -0.64
N LYS A 405 6.85 -27.25 0.63
CA LYS A 405 6.35 -28.23 1.60
C LYS A 405 5.21 -27.73 2.47
N LEU A 406 4.92 -26.40 2.40
CA LEU A 406 3.81 -25.84 3.16
C LEU A 406 2.45 -26.21 2.55
N SER A 407 1.42 -26.22 3.41
CA SER A 407 0.04 -26.35 2.96
C SER A 407 -0.37 -25.21 2.03
N ASP A 408 -1.39 -25.40 1.20
CA ASP A 408 -1.92 -24.36 0.32
C ASP A 408 -2.34 -23.10 1.10
N THR A 409 -2.85 -23.29 2.31
CA THR A 409 -3.19 -22.18 3.23
C THR A 409 -1.93 -21.43 3.69
N ALA A 410 -0.89 -22.15 4.12
CA ALA A 410 0.33 -21.54 4.61
C ALA A 410 1.10 -20.78 3.51
N ARG A 411 1.12 -21.28 2.29
CA ARG A 411 1.71 -20.61 1.12
C ARG A 411 1.08 -19.26 0.79
N GLN A 412 -0.12 -18.97 1.28
CA GLN A 412 -0.75 -17.66 1.12
C GLN A 412 -0.18 -16.60 2.06
N TYR A 413 0.52 -17.00 3.11
CA TYR A 413 1.09 -16.12 4.13
C TYR A 413 2.61 -16.04 4.08
N ILE A 414 3.26 -17.01 3.43
CA ILE A 414 4.73 -17.12 3.41
C ILE A 414 5.18 -17.14 1.96
N GLY A 415 5.86 -16.08 1.55
CA GLY A 415 6.21 -15.84 0.14
C GLY A 415 7.57 -16.41 -0.28
N LYS A 416 8.44 -16.80 0.69
CA LYS A 416 9.78 -17.35 0.42
C LYS A 416 10.22 -18.30 1.51
N ASP A 417 11.21 -19.14 1.17
CA ASP A 417 11.84 -20.02 2.14
C ASP A 417 12.54 -19.20 3.24
N VAL A 418 12.52 -19.75 4.47
CA VAL A 418 13.31 -19.25 5.59
C VAL A 418 14.31 -20.33 5.96
N VAL A 419 15.59 -20.05 5.84
CA VAL A 419 16.67 -21.02 5.98
C VAL A 419 17.68 -20.53 7.00
N SER A 420 18.11 -21.39 7.95
CA SER A 420 19.18 -21.09 8.89
C SER A 420 20.56 -21.19 8.23
N GLY A 421 21.60 -20.66 8.87
CA GLY A 421 22.98 -20.81 8.43
C GLY A 421 23.53 -22.23 8.60
N PHE A 422 24.59 -22.54 7.88
CA PHE A 422 25.39 -23.75 8.07
C PHE A 422 26.62 -23.41 8.90
N LEU A 423 27.03 -24.25 9.84
CA LEU A 423 28.11 -24.06 10.81
C LEU A 423 27.86 -22.94 11.84
N GLU A 424 26.61 -22.59 12.10
CA GLU A 424 26.33 -21.68 13.21
C GLU A 424 26.72 -22.35 14.54
N TYR A 425 27.27 -21.57 15.45
CA TYR A 425 27.75 -22.09 16.73
C TYR A 425 26.66 -22.80 17.55
N THR A 426 25.45 -22.26 17.52
CA THR A 426 24.30 -22.86 18.21
C THR A 426 23.91 -24.22 17.65
N GLU A 427 24.11 -24.42 16.34
CA GLU A 427 23.74 -25.61 15.56
C GLU A 427 24.85 -26.68 15.51
N THR A 428 26.03 -26.37 15.99
CA THR A 428 27.20 -27.26 15.86
C THR A 428 27.50 -27.98 17.15
N ASN A 429 27.67 -29.30 17.06
CA ASN A 429 28.07 -30.18 18.18
C ASN A 429 29.36 -30.94 17.83
N SER A 430 30.04 -31.42 18.86
CA SER A 430 31.13 -32.39 18.75
C SER A 430 30.61 -33.80 18.96
N ASN A 431 30.90 -34.70 18.02
CA ASN A 431 30.61 -36.12 18.15
C ASN A 431 31.90 -36.77 18.71
N ARG A 432 31.78 -37.33 19.92
CA ARG A 432 32.96 -37.93 20.61
C ARG A 432 33.18 -39.36 20.16
N ALA A 433 34.36 -39.64 19.60
CA ALA A 433 34.72 -40.98 19.13
C ALA A 433 34.72 -42.01 20.27
N ARG A 434 34.29 -43.20 19.95
CA ARG A 434 34.43 -44.32 20.88
C ARG A 434 35.82 -44.95 20.72
N VAL A 435 36.72 -44.64 21.64
CA VAL A 435 38.06 -45.24 21.64
C VAL A 435 38.00 -46.56 22.42
N SER A 436 38.31 -47.70 21.80
CA SER A 436 38.58 -48.94 22.48
C SER A 436 40.07 -49.12 22.57
N VAL A 437 40.61 -49.29 23.76
CA VAL A 437 42.03 -49.63 23.97
C VAL A 437 42.10 -51.14 24.20
N GLU A 438 42.60 -51.88 23.23
CA GLU A 438 43.02 -53.26 23.41
C GLU A 438 44.48 -53.27 23.87
N SER A 439 44.72 -53.62 25.14
CA SER A 439 46.08 -53.86 25.63
C SER A 439 46.41 -55.31 25.48
N THR A 440 47.27 -55.66 24.54
CA THR A 440 47.87 -57.02 24.46
C THR A 440 49.07 -57.07 25.40
N VAL A 441 48.93 -57.78 26.50
CA VAL A 441 50.06 -58.11 27.39
C VAL A 441 50.84 -59.22 26.69
N THR A 442 51.90 -58.89 25.99
CA THR A 442 52.88 -59.89 25.53
C THR A 442 53.74 -60.25 26.73
N ARG A 443 53.52 -61.49 27.24
CA ARG A 443 54.36 -62.08 28.27
C ARG A 443 55.74 -62.31 27.66
N SER A 444 56.70 -61.43 27.96
CA SER A 444 58.10 -61.74 27.73
C SER A 444 58.54 -62.78 28.71
N GLU A 445 58.91 -63.99 28.24
CA GLU A 445 59.60 -64.96 29.06
C GLU A 445 60.97 -64.38 29.45
N GLU A 446 61.07 -63.83 30.66
CA GLU A 446 62.36 -63.56 31.24
C GLU A 446 63.02 -64.90 31.58
N ARG A 447 64.05 -65.25 30.80
CA ARG A 447 65.02 -66.27 31.16
C ARG A 447 65.69 -65.80 32.47
N ARG A 448 65.37 -66.47 33.59
CA ARG A 448 66.16 -66.36 34.80
C ARG A 448 67.59 -66.86 34.54
N VAL A 449 68.53 -65.95 34.39
CA VAL A 449 69.90 -66.23 34.61
C VAL A 449 70.25 -65.82 36.02
N GLY A 450 70.36 -66.85 36.89
CA GLY A 450 70.75 -66.62 38.25
C GLY A 450 72.21 -66.07 38.32
N LYS A 451 72.35 -65.00 39.05
CA LYS A 451 73.65 -64.65 39.67
C LYS A 451 73.37 -64.21 41.09
N GLU A 452 73.83 -65.07 42.02
CA GLU A 452 73.92 -64.73 43.46
C GLU A 452 74.84 -63.52 43.61
N CYS A 453 74.34 -62.47 44.23
CA CYS A 453 75.21 -61.43 44.80
C CYS A 453 74.90 -61.39 46.32
N ARG A 454 75.89 -61.91 47.11
CA ARG A 454 75.94 -61.80 48.54
C ARG A 454 75.99 -60.33 48.94
N SER A 455 75.03 -59.90 49.71
CA SER A 455 75.00 -58.59 50.39
C SER A 455 75.91 -58.65 51.62
N ARG A 456 76.86 -57.81 51.82
CA ARG A 456 77.50 -57.51 53.08
C ARG A 456 76.83 -56.28 53.68
N TRP A 457 76.18 -56.48 54.76
CA TRP A 457 75.81 -55.44 55.69
C TRP A 457 77.08 -54.87 56.39
N SER A 458 77.14 -53.58 56.50
CA SER A 458 78.00 -52.93 57.49
C SER A 458 77.19 -51.73 58.06
N PRO A 459 77.04 -51.69 59.42
CA PRO A 459 76.42 -50.58 60.08
C PRO A 459 77.54 -49.55 60.49
N TYR A 460 77.21 -48.34 60.70
CA TYR A 460 77.73 -47.23 61.47
C TYR A 460 77.72 -45.93 60.65
N HIS A 461 77.12 -44.87 60.97
CA HIS A 461 76.82 -43.90 62.00
C HIS A 461 75.79 -42.90 61.47
#